data_cd0e6f2e25dbbc93bbf23196ec33cd99
#
_entry.id   cd0e6f2e25dbbc93bbf23196ec33cd99
#
_cell.length_a   1.000
_cell.length_b   1.000
_cell.length_c   1.000
_cell.angle_alpha   90.00
_cell.angle_beta   90.00
_cell.angle_gamma   90.00
#
_symmetry.space_group_name_H-M   'P 1'
#
loop_
_entity.id
_entity.type
_entity.pdbx_description
1 polymer ?
#
loop_
_entity_poly.entity_id
_entity_poly.type
_entity_poly.pdbx_seq_one_letter_code
_entity_poly.pdbx_strand_id
1 'polypeptide(L)'
;MKTLLRLLVPLMVLSSCGPLSLYYREGESVAKMQRETTQCQLGALKDAPVANQVRQSPPTYWPGRTHCDSNGHCYRSGGWWQPGQIYTVDVNQGLRSTVEAQCMAAKGYRPVSLPPCKQNIKSSVPAVRTTTLPPLGTASCFVKFDDGSFQIITPGRAG
;
A
#
# COMPACT_ATOMS: atom_id res chain seq x y z
N MET A 1 -18.79 -46.74 11.25
CA MET A 1 -17.66 -46.28 10.46
C MET A 1 -17.89 -44.80 10.18
N LYS A 2 -17.17 -43.90 10.87
CA LYS A 2 -17.36 -42.44 10.83
C LYS A 2 -16.39 -41.85 9.82
N THR A 3 -16.88 -41.43 8.66
CA THR A 3 -16.10 -40.74 7.63
C THR A 3 -15.94 -39.25 8.03
N LEU A 4 -14.80 -38.90 8.58
CA LEU A 4 -14.41 -37.51 8.83
C LEU A 4 -14.09 -36.82 7.47
N LEU A 5 -15.03 -36.08 6.95
CA LEU A 5 -14.84 -35.18 5.82
C LEU A 5 -14.05 -33.96 6.32
N ARG A 6 -12.73 -33.98 6.15
CA ARG A 6 -11.86 -32.84 6.40
C ARG A 6 -12.09 -31.80 5.29
N LEU A 7 -12.83 -30.76 5.60
CA LEU A 7 -12.89 -29.54 4.78
C LEU A 7 -11.50 -28.87 4.86
N LEU A 8 -10.67 -29.10 3.87
CA LEU A 8 -9.46 -28.32 3.62
C LEU A 8 -9.91 -26.97 3.04
N VAL A 9 -10.01 -25.94 3.88
CA VAL A 9 -10.17 -24.57 3.44
C VAL A 9 -8.81 -24.11 2.89
N PRO A 10 -8.64 -23.85 1.59
CA PRO A 10 -7.40 -23.29 1.09
C PRO A 10 -7.29 -21.87 1.62
N LEU A 11 -6.35 -21.63 2.51
CA LEU A 11 -5.94 -20.31 2.98
C LEU A 11 -5.29 -19.61 1.76
N MET A 12 -6.09 -18.86 1.00
CA MET A 12 -5.58 -17.98 -0.06
C MET A 12 -4.75 -16.88 0.63
N VAL A 13 -3.45 -17.09 0.66
CA VAL A 13 -2.47 -16.05 0.97
C VAL A 13 -2.54 -15.05 -0.17
N LEU A 14 -3.29 -13.97 0.01
CA LEU A 14 -3.29 -12.79 -0.85
C LEU A 14 -1.89 -12.17 -0.74
N SER A 15 -0.96 -12.65 -1.57
CA SER A 15 0.32 -11.99 -1.77
C SER A 15 0.03 -10.59 -2.26
N SER A 16 0.22 -9.58 -1.41
CA SER A 16 0.12 -8.17 -1.78
C SER A 16 1.20 -7.85 -2.82
N CYS A 17 0.89 -8.10 -4.09
CA CYS A 17 1.73 -7.74 -5.24
C CYS A 17 1.57 -6.24 -5.57
N GLY A 18 1.71 -5.36 -4.58
CA GLY A 18 1.72 -3.91 -4.81
C GLY A 18 3.00 -3.47 -5.54
N PRO A 19 2.97 -2.29 -6.18
CA PRO A 19 4.16 -1.71 -6.81
C PRO A 19 5.22 -1.36 -5.77
N LEU A 20 6.49 -1.39 -6.18
CA LEU A 20 7.60 -0.90 -5.36
C LEU A 20 7.68 0.61 -5.51
N SER A 21 7.34 1.34 -4.45
CA SER A 21 7.50 2.79 -4.37
C SER A 21 8.79 3.12 -3.63
N LEU A 22 9.66 3.93 -4.23
CA LEU A 22 10.91 4.38 -3.62
C LEU A 22 11.32 5.76 -4.12
N TYR A 23 12.21 6.42 -3.42
CA TYR A 23 12.92 7.59 -3.91
C TYR A 23 14.09 7.15 -4.79
N TYR A 24 14.18 7.74 -5.98
CA TYR A 24 15.11 7.31 -7.00
C TYR A 24 16.04 8.45 -7.43
N ARG A 25 17.33 8.15 -7.48
CA ARG A 25 18.38 8.91 -8.15
C ARG A 25 19.33 7.92 -8.83
N GLU A 26 19.50 8.04 -10.13
CA GLU A 26 20.34 7.14 -10.92
C GLU A 26 21.78 7.10 -10.38
N GLY A 27 22.37 5.91 -10.30
CA GLY A 27 23.72 5.70 -9.83
C GLY A 27 23.91 5.80 -8.32
N GLU A 28 22.86 6.11 -7.57
CA GLU A 28 22.98 6.21 -6.11
C GLU A 28 22.88 4.84 -5.43
N SER A 29 23.60 4.66 -4.33
CA SER A 29 23.51 3.42 -3.57
C SER A 29 22.18 3.31 -2.82
N VAL A 30 21.58 2.11 -2.82
CA VAL A 30 20.33 1.83 -2.09
C VAL A 30 20.49 2.14 -0.61
N ALA A 31 21.63 1.80 -0.01
CA ALA A 31 21.90 2.07 1.40
C ALA A 31 21.93 3.57 1.72
N LYS A 32 22.47 4.42 0.82
CA LYS A 32 22.46 5.88 1.00
C LYS A 32 21.04 6.43 0.83
N MET A 33 20.34 6.01 -0.20
CA MET A 33 18.96 6.39 -0.42
C MET A 33 18.08 6.09 0.80
N GLN A 34 18.21 4.90 1.40
CA GLN A 34 17.45 4.51 2.60
C GLN A 34 17.79 5.37 3.81
N ARG A 35 19.09 5.64 4.05
CA ARG A 35 19.51 6.53 5.15
C ARG A 35 18.95 7.94 4.99
N GLU A 36 19.03 8.50 3.78
CA GLU A 36 18.54 9.85 3.48
C GLU A 36 17.02 9.93 3.59
N THR A 37 16.31 8.89 3.15
CA THR A 37 14.84 8.77 3.36
C THR A 37 14.51 8.81 4.85
N THR A 38 15.19 8.00 5.68
CA THR A 38 14.98 8.00 7.13
C THR A 38 15.27 9.37 7.75
N GLN A 39 16.34 10.04 7.33
CA GLN A 39 16.65 11.39 7.80
C GLN A 39 15.56 12.41 7.45
N CYS A 40 15.06 12.38 6.20
CA CYS A 40 13.97 13.24 5.77
C CYS A 40 12.67 12.94 6.51
N GLN A 41 12.37 11.66 6.80
CA GLN A 41 11.22 11.26 7.61
C GLN A 41 11.31 11.77 9.04
N LEU A 42 12.47 11.66 9.68
CA LEU A 42 12.69 12.17 11.02
C LEU A 42 12.56 13.70 11.07
N GLY A 43 13.09 14.43 10.07
CA GLY A 43 12.89 15.86 9.92
C GLY A 43 11.41 16.22 9.75
N ALA A 44 10.72 15.54 8.84
CA ALA A 44 9.31 15.76 8.59
C ALA A 44 8.43 15.49 9.84
N LEU A 45 8.79 14.46 10.63
CA LEU A 45 8.08 14.17 11.89
C LEU A 45 8.31 15.27 12.96
N LYS A 46 9.50 15.87 12.97
CA LYS A 46 9.81 16.98 13.86
C LYS A 46 9.04 18.25 13.47
N ASP A 47 8.96 18.57 12.17
CA ASP A 47 8.33 19.79 11.68
C ASP A 47 6.80 19.68 11.60
N ALA A 48 6.27 18.46 11.41
CA ALA A 48 4.86 18.14 11.37
C ALA A 48 4.56 16.91 12.26
N PRO A 49 4.57 17.07 13.59
CA PRO A 49 4.34 15.96 14.52
C PRO A 49 2.95 15.35 14.35
N VAL A 50 2.78 14.11 14.83
CA VAL A 50 1.48 13.42 14.82
C VAL A 50 0.46 14.25 15.62
N ALA A 51 -0.66 14.58 14.97
CA ALA A 51 -1.74 15.37 15.57
C ALA A 51 -3.08 14.65 15.35
N ASN A 52 -3.41 13.78 16.27
CA ASN A 52 -4.63 12.97 16.19
C ASN A 52 -5.87 13.79 16.56
N GLN A 53 -6.86 13.79 15.67
CA GLN A 53 -8.20 14.33 15.91
C GLN A 53 -9.23 13.23 15.84
N VAL A 54 -10.11 13.19 16.85
CA VAL A 54 -11.27 12.31 16.85
C VAL A 54 -12.36 12.93 15.97
N ARG A 55 -12.90 12.15 15.06
CA ARG A 55 -14.01 12.53 14.17
C ARG A 55 -15.11 11.49 14.23
N GLN A 56 -16.30 11.89 13.85
CA GLN A 56 -17.45 11.00 13.72
C GLN A 56 -18.05 11.13 12.33
N SER A 57 -18.31 9.99 11.68
CA SER A 57 -19.04 10.00 10.42
C SER A 57 -20.50 10.38 10.64
N PRO A 58 -21.20 10.95 9.63
CA PRO A 58 -22.62 11.22 9.74
C PRO A 58 -23.41 9.96 10.08
N PRO A 59 -24.52 10.08 10.83
CA PRO A 59 -25.42 8.96 11.03
C PRO A 59 -26.08 8.56 9.70
N THR A 60 -26.34 7.26 9.53
CA THR A 60 -27.00 6.71 8.35
C THR A 60 -28.43 6.32 8.70
N TYR A 61 -29.39 6.78 7.90
CA TYR A 61 -30.78 6.37 8.03
C TYR A 61 -31.04 5.10 7.23
N TRP A 62 -31.54 4.07 7.89
CA TRP A 62 -32.02 2.85 7.27
C TRP A 62 -33.53 2.91 7.15
N PRO A 63 -34.10 2.99 5.93
CA PRO A 63 -35.54 3.02 5.76
C PRO A 63 -36.13 1.69 6.17
N GLY A 64 -37.32 1.76 6.79
CA GLY A 64 -38.08 0.58 7.11
C GLY A 64 -38.53 -0.19 5.85
N ARG A 65 -38.76 -1.48 5.99
CA ARG A 65 -39.24 -2.36 4.91
C ARG A 65 -40.67 -2.74 5.11
N THR A 66 -41.40 -2.92 4.01
CA THR A 66 -42.74 -3.52 4.02
C THR A 66 -42.58 -5.02 3.81
N HIS A 67 -43.09 -5.82 4.74
CA HIS A 67 -43.19 -7.27 4.64
C HIS A 67 -44.64 -7.66 4.46
N CYS A 68 -44.93 -8.49 3.45
CA CYS A 68 -46.27 -9.05 3.22
C CYS A 68 -46.22 -10.57 3.39
N ASP A 69 -47.19 -11.14 4.06
CA ASP A 69 -47.37 -12.60 4.18
C ASP A 69 -48.06 -13.19 2.94
N SER A 70 -48.17 -14.51 2.86
CA SER A 70 -48.81 -15.23 1.75
C SER A 70 -50.32 -14.97 1.65
N ASN A 71 -50.92 -14.39 2.68
CA ASN A 71 -52.36 -14.03 2.71
C ASN A 71 -52.62 -12.58 2.34
N GLY A 72 -51.54 -11.85 1.91
CA GLY A 72 -51.64 -10.46 1.51
C GLY A 72 -51.65 -9.44 2.65
N HIS A 73 -51.46 -9.86 3.91
CA HIS A 73 -51.31 -8.93 5.03
C HIS A 73 -49.90 -8.34 5.02
N CYS A 74 -49.83 -7.03 4.88
CA CYS A 74 -48.56 -6.29 4.85
C CYS A 74 -48.36 -5.50 6.15
N TYR A 75 -47.20 -5.61 6.74
CA TYR A 75 -46.76 -4.77 7.84
C TYR A 75 -45.49 -4.02 7.48
N ARG A 76 -45.32 -2.81 7.96
CA ARG A 76 -44.17 -1.97 7.73
C ARG A 76 -43.32 -1.91 9.00
N SER A 77 -42.04 -2.34 8.92
CA SER A 77 -41.08 -2.04 9.96
C SER A 77 -40.67 -0.56 9.90
N GLY A 78 -40.56 0.08 11.07
CA GLY A 78 -40.08 1.47 11.15
C GLY A 78 -38.62 1.61 10.64
N GLY A 79 -38.30 2.75 10.11
CA GLY A 79 -36.91 3.10 9.82
C GLY A 79 -36.16 3.43 11.13
N TRP A 80 -34.82 3.32 11.10
CA TRP A 80 -33.96 3.64 12.24
C TRP A 80 -32.68 4.35 11.81
N TRP A 81 -32.10 5.11 12.73
CA TRP A 81 -30.85 5.79 12.53
C TRP A 81 -29.72 4.98 13.14
N GLN A 82 -28.71 4.68 12.34
CA GLN A 82 -27.46 4.11 12.82
C GLN A 82 -26.52 5.28 13.15
N PRO A 83 -26.01 5.38 14.39
CA PRO A 83 -25.01 6.37 14.74
C PRO A 83 -23.77 6.25 13.87
N GLY A 84 -23.17 7.39 13.52
CA GLY A 84 -21.90 7.41 12.80
C GLY A 84 -20.77 6.80 13.62
N GLN A 85 -19.80 6.20 12.92
CA GLN A 85 -18.62 5.61 13.54
C GLN A 85 -17.65 6.70 13.98
N ILE A 86 -17.06 6.53 15.17
CA ILE A 86 -15.98 7.37 15.67
C ILE A 86 -14.66 6.82 15.12
N TYR A 87 -13.83 7.71 14.57
CA TYR A 87 -12.52 7.36 14.04
C TYR A 87 -11.51 8.48 14.32
N THR A 88 -10.23 8.13 14.29
CA THR A 88 -9.14 9.08 14.53
C THR A 88 -8.38 9.32 13.23
N VAL A 89 -8.06 10.57 12.94
CA VAL A 89 -7.22 10.99 11.81
C VAL A 89 -6.04 11.80 12.31
N ASP A 90 -4.87 11.55 11.73
CA ASP A 90 -3.70 12.40 11.89
C ASP A 90 -3.79 13.55 10.87
N VAL A 91 -4.10 14.76 11.34
CA VAL A 91 -4.32 15.91 10.45
C VAL A 91 -3.02 16.43 9.83
N ASN A 92 -1.86 16.08 10.38
CA ASN A 92 -0.55 16.48 9.86
C ASN A 92 0.05 15.46 8.91
N GLN A 93 -0.60 14.31 8.66
CA GLN A 93 -0.05 13.26 7.80
C GLN A 93 0.29 13.76 6.40
N GLY A 94 -0.60 14.53 5.77
CA GLY A 94 -0.37 15.08 4.43
C GLY A 94 0.77 16.10 4.40
N LEU A 95 0.84 16.99 5.41
CA LEU A 95 1.93 17.95 5.56
C LEU A 95 3.27 17.23 5.72
N ARG A 96 3.33 16.23 6.59
CA ARG A 96 4.53 15.42 6.84
C ARG A 96 5.03 14.74 5.56
N SER A 97 4.13 14.15 4.77
CA SER A 97 4.50 13.55 3.48
C SER A 97 5.06 14.60 2.49
N THR A 98 4.51 15.81 2.51
CA THR A 98 4.99 16.91 1.67
C THR A 98 6.40 17.36 2.09
N VAL A 99 6.65 17.53 3.39
CA VAL A 99 7.98 17.92 3.92
C VAL A 99 9.02 16.85 3.60
N GLU A 100 8.69 15.56 3.77
CA GLU A 100 9.57 14.45 3.38
C GLU A 100 9.91 14.50 1.89
N ALA A 101 8.91 14.64 1.03
CA ALA A 101 9.10 14.70 -0.42
C ALA A 101 9.97 15.89 -0.85
N GLN A 102 9.79 17.06 -0.25
CA GLN A 102 10.62 18.25 -0.49
C GLN A 102 12.07 18.04 -0.04
N CYS A 103 12.28 17.43 1.14
CA CYS A 103 13.60 17.06 1.63
C CYS A 103 14.33 16.12 0.66
N MET A 104 13.64 15.09 0.16
CA MET A 104 14.22 14.14 -0.79
C MET A 104 14.48 14.80 -2.16
N ALA A 105 13.59 15.68 -2.62
CA ALA A 105 13.80 16.42 -3.86
C ALA A 105 15.01 17.34 -3.77
N ALA A 106 15.23 18.03 -2.64
CA ALA A 106 16.41 18.86 -2.40
C ALA A 106 17.74 18.05 -2.45
N LYS A 107 17.68 16.74 -2.18
CA LYS A 107 18.80 15.79 -2.32
C LYS A 107 18.91 15.19 -3.73
N GLY A 108 18.08 15.63 -4.68
CA GLY A 108 18.08 15.19 -6.07
C GLY A 108 17.35 13.87 -6.32
N TYR A 109 16.55 13.39 -5.37
CA TYR A 109 15.71 12.20 -5.56
C TYR A 109 14.34 12.59 -6.13
N ARG A 110 13.73 11.66 -6.85
CA ARG A 110 12.34 11.75 -7.30
C ARG A 110 11.57 10.48 -6.87
N PRO A 111 10.31 10.58 -6.54
CA PRO A 111 9.50 9.40 -6.26
C PRO A 111 9.29 8.60 -7.55
N VAL A 112 9.43 7.29 -7.47
CA VAL A 112 9.12 6.35 -8.56
C VAL A 112 8.31 5.18 -8.03
N SER A 113 7.52 4.58 -8.91
CA SER A 113 6.75 3.38 -8.63
C SER A 113 7.01 2.37 -9.72
N LEU A 114 7.54 1.20 -9.37
CA LEU A 114 7.88 0.13 -10.30
C LEU A 114 6.88 -1.00 -10.17
N PRO A 115 6.37 -1.54 -11.29
CA PRO A 115 5.51 -2.72 -11.27
C PRO A 115 6.33 -3.98 -10.93
N PRO A 116 5.71 -5.03 -10.38
CA PRO A 116 6.37 -6.33 -10.23
C PRO A 116 6.71 -6.93 -11.60
N CYS A 117 7.87 -7.57 -11.70
CA CYS A 117 8.28 -8.24 -12.94
C CYS A 117 7.38 -9.44 -13.25
N LYS A 118 7.08 -9.63 -14.54
CA LYS A 118 6.42 -10.85 -15.03
C LYS A 118 7.31 -12.06 -14.82
N GLN A 119 6.71 -13.24 -14.69
CA GLN A 119 7.43 -14.48 -14.37
C GLN A 119 8.52 -14.83 -15.41
N ASN A 120 8.27 -14.61 -16.69
CA ASN A 120 9.26 -14.84 -17.76
C ASN A 120 10.51 -13.96 -17.60
N ILE A 121 10.37 -12.72 -17.09
CA ILE A 121 11.51 -11.84 -16.81
C ILE A 121 12.25 -12.32 -15.56
N LYS A 122 11.52 -12.70 -14.50
CA LYS A 122 12.14 -13.21 -13.27
C LYS A 122 13.02 -14.44 -13.53
N SER A 123 12.56 -15.36 -14.38
CA SER A 123 13.29 -16.60 -14.69
C SER A 123 14.43 -16.43 -15.70
N SER A 124 14.50 -15.29 -16.41
CA SER A 124 15.53 -15.04 -17.43
C SER A 124 16.79 -14.34 -16.90
N VAL A 125 16.78 -13.88 -15.64
CA VAL A 125 17.91 -13.17 -15.03
C VAL A 125 18.33 -13.83 -13.71
N PRO A 126 19.61 -13.84 -13.36
CA PRO A 126 20.05 -14.29 -12.02
C PRO A 126 19.47 -13.38 -10.94
N ALA A 127 19.15 -14.00 -9.78
CA ALA A 127 18.64 -13.28 -8.62
C ALA A 127 19.79 -12.53 -7.95
N VAL A 128 19.90 -11.22 -8.18
CA VAL A 128 20.93 -10.34 -7.62
C VAL A 128 20.27 -9.13 -6.97
N ARG A 129 20.63 -8.81 -5.72
CA ARG A 129 20.12 -7.62 -5.03
C ARG A 129 20.62 -6.34 -5.69
N THR A 130 19.74 -5.38 -5.86
CA THR A 130 20.12 -4.04 -6.30
C THR A 130 20.81 -3.31 -5.17
N THR A 131 22.11 -3.04 -5.31
CA THR A 131 22.89 -2.24 -4.35
C THR A 131 23.07 -0.79 -4.81
N THR A 132 23.04 -0.57 -6.12
CA THR A 132 23.10 0.73 -6.78
C THR A 132 21.88 0.86 -7.70
N LEU A 133 21.21 2.00 -7.66
CA LEU A 133 20.01 2.24 -8.44
C LEU A 133 20.38 2.35 -9.94
N PRO A 134 19.95 1.39 -10.78
CA PRO A 134 20.29 1.37 -12.19
C PRO A 134 19.48 2.40 -12.98
N PRO A 135 19.89 2.77 -14.21
CA PRO A 135 19.05 3.56 -15.10
C PRO A 135 17.69 2.89 -15.32
N LEU A 136 16.61 3.66 -15.18
CA LEU A 136 15.25 3.18 -15.40
C LEU A 136 14.80 3.42 -16.84
N GLY A 137 14.01 2.50 -17.36
CA GLY A 137 13.31 2.61 -18.64
C GLY A 137 11.82 2.31 -18.47
N THR A 138 11.06 2.45 -19.56
CA THR A 138 9.60 2.20 -19.56
C THR A 138 9.22 0.77 -19.21
N ALA A 139 10.12 -0.18 -19.44
CA ALA A 139 9.93 -1.60 -19.14
C ALA A 139 10.56 -2.03 -17.80
N SER A 140 11.10 -1.09 -17.01
CA SER A 140 11.68 -1.42 -15.70
C SER A 140 10.64 -1.99 -14.76
N CYS A 141 11.02 -3.06 -14.07
CA CYS A 141 10.18 -3.75 -13.10
C CYS A 141 11.03 -4.21 -11.90
N PHE A 142 10.41 -4.73 -10.85
CA PHE A 142 11.14 -5.20 -9.69
C PHE A 142 10.78 -6.64 -9.29
N VAL A 143 11.71 -7.29 -8.60
CA VAL A 143 11.51 -8.53 -7.86
C VAL A 143 11.79 -8.25 -6.40
N LYS A 144 10.88 -8.62 -5.50
CA LYS A 144 11.06 -8.54 -4.06
C LYS A 144 11.58 -9.88 -3.54
N PHE A 145 12.53 -9.84 -2.62
CA PHE A 145 13.03 -11.00 -1.89
C PHE A 145 12.40 -11.12 -0.50
N ASP A 146 12.45 -12.29 0.09
CA ASP A 146 11.82 -12.59 1.39
C ASP A 146 12.43 -11.78 2.56
N ASP A 147 13.68 -11.38 2.42
CA ASP A 147 14.38 -10.52 3.40
C ASP A 147 14.05 -9.03 3.28
N GLY A 148 13.11 -8.67 2.40
CA GLY A 148 12.69 -7.28 2.15
C GLY A 148 13.59 -6.54 1.15
N SER A 149 14.71 -7.11 0.71
CA SER A 149 15.53 -6.55 -0.37
C SER A 149 14.81 -6.69 -1.73
N PHE A 150 15.32 -6.01 -2.74
CA PHE A 150 14.73 -6.05 -4.07
C PHE A 150 15.79 -6.05 -5.17
N GLN A 151 15.37 -6.48 -6.36
CA GLN A 151 16.13 -6.36 -7.60
C GLN A 151 15.32 -5.52 -8.59
N ILE A 152 15.93 -4.49 -9.15
CA ILE A 152 15.37 -3.74 -10.27
C ILE A 152 15.95 -4.35 -11.56
N ILE A 153 15.05 -4.67 -12.49
CA ILE A 153 15.39 -5.23 -13.81
C ILE A 153 14.90 -4.25 -14.88
N THR A 154 15.80 -3.84 -15.76
CA THR A 154 15.48 -3.05 -16.95
C THR A 154 15.72 -3.92 -18.18
N PRO A 155 14.67 -4.60 -18.75
CA PRO A 155 14.82 -5.44 -19.91
C PRO A 155 15.39 -4.67 -21.11
N GLY A 156 16.30 -5.27 -21.86
CA GLY A 156 16.93 -4.66 -23.04
C GLY A 156 18.17 -3.80 -22.76
N ARG A 157 18.59 -3.68 -21.49
CA ARG A 157 19.94 -3.19 -21.12
C ARG A 157 20.70 -4.33 -20.46
N ALA A 158 21.48 -5.06 -21.25
CA ALA A 158 22.56 -5.87 -20.69
C ALA A 158 23.59 -4.88 -20.09
N GLY A 159 23.90 -5.04 -18.80
CA GLY A 159 24.98 -4.30 -18.13
C GLY A 159 26.33 -4.80 -18.57
#